data_0f28f033bb7a68575521fc3f78c08f2e
#
_entry.id   0f28f033bb7a68575521fc3f78c08f2e
#
_cell.length_a   1.000
_cell.length_b   1.000
_cell.length_c   1.000
_cell.angle_alpha   90.00
_cell.angle_beta   90.00
_cell.angle_gamma   90.00
#
_symmetry.space_group_name_H-M   'P 1'
#
loop_
_entity.id
_entity.type
_entity.pdbx_description
1 polymer ?
#
loop_
_entity_poly.entity_id
_entity_poly.type
_entity_poly.pdbx_seq_one_letter_code
_entity_poly.pdbx_strand_id
1 'polypeptide(L)'
;MPSLARLDYGWVVVAGLCVTETVSWGILYYGFPVMLRPMEAELGFSRVELTGAFSVGMGVAALAALPVGRWIDRHGARALMTLGSCLAVGLLLVWSRVESLPALYAVWCAMGLALAATLYEPAFAAVVGWFATGHRDRALLTVTLAAGFASTIFMPTEAWLVERFGWRTTLLVLATILAVVTIPIHALVLRRPPRGESRAAGVEWVESRVPGLTLGAAARTGVFWVLAVAFFFGNFTTNSVTVHLIPYLSDRGYTPTLAAVMIGWLGAMQVPARLVFAPIAVRFGHRAATAAIFFGQALGLAQLALAARLPTLVPMVVVLGAANGMSTLARATTIAEIFGPRHYGSISGAVALGANGARALAPVGAAFLQVALGGYEPVFWLLTAVLVVAGFGVFAVRTRETHRE
;
A
#
# COMPACT_ATOMS: atom_id res chain seq x y z
N MET A 1 6.05 0.60 32.86
CA MET A 1 6.71 1.48 31.87
C MET A 1 7.59 0.61 31.00
N PRO A 2 7.48 0.59 29.67
CA PRO A 2 8.47 -0.08 28.83
C PRO A 2 9.82 0.61 29.10
N SER A 3 10.89 -0.19 29.21
CA SER A 3 12.22 0.39 29.42
C SER A 3 12.55 1.32 28.25
N LEU A 4 13.13 2.47 28.50
CA LEU A 4 13.55 3.45 27.45
C LEU A 4 14.33 2.77 26.34
N ALA A 5 15.20 1.81 26.67
CA ALA A 5 15.95 1.00 25.69
C ALA A 5 15.09 0.21 24.69
N ARG A 6 13.85 -0.14 25.02
CA ARG A 6 12.92 -0.81 24.08
C ARG A 6 12.32 0.15 23.07
N LEU A 7 11.93 1.33 23.52
CA LEU A 7 11.43 2.38 22.62
C LEU A 7 12.55 2.81 21.67
N ASP A 8 13.79 2.93 22.17
CA ASP A 8 14.94 3.31 21.33
C ASP A 8 15.19 2.29 20.22
N TYR A 9 15.17 0.99 20.51
CA TYR A 9 15.37 -0.02 19.45
C TYR A 9 14.19 -0.12 18.49
N GLY A 10 12.96 0.08 18.93
CA GLY A 10 11.80 0.20 18.07
C GLY A 10 11.97 1.29 17.00
N TRP A 11 12.53 2.43 17.38
CA TRP A 11 12.82 3.51 16.45
C TRP A 11 14.00 3.20 15.52
N VAL A 12 14.96 2.38 15.93
CA VAL A 12 16.00 1.83 15.02
C VAL A 12 15.36 0.94 13.94
N VAL A 13 14.39 0.10 14.32
CA VAL A 13 13.62 -0.70 13.36
C VAL A 13 12.85 0.21 12.39
N VAL A 14 12.19 1.26 12.88
CA VAL A 14 11.49 2.25 12.06
C VAL A 14 12.44 2.93 11.08
N ALA A 15 13.61 3.39 11.53
CA ALA A 15 14.61 4.01 10.67
C ALA A 15 15.09 3.04 9.57
N GLY A 16 15.37 1.78 9.93
CA GLY A 16 15.70 0.74 8.97
C GLY A 16 14.59 0.53 7.93
N LEU A 17 13.33 0.44 8.37
CA LEU A 17 12.17 0.30 7.49
C LEU A 17 11.96 1.54 6.61
N CYS A 18 12.21 2.75 7.09
CA CYS A 18 12.16 3.96 6.25
C CYS A 18 13.08 3.84 5.04
N VAL A 19 14.30 3.38 5.27
CA VAL A 19 15.29 3.20 4.19
C VAL A 19 14.87 2.07 3.26
N THR A 20 14.55 0.89 3.82
CA THR A 20 14.26 -0.29 3.00
C THR A 20 12.95 -0.17 2.23
N GLU A 21 11.90 0.45 2.80
CA GLU A 21 10.66 0.71 2.08
C GLU A 21 10.84 1.72 0.94
N THR A 22 11.62 2.80 1.17
CA THR A 22 11.93 3.77 0.12
C THR A 22 12.65 3.10 -1.05
N VAL A 23 13.66 2.27 -0.76
CA VAL A 23 14.44 1.54 -1.78
C VAL A 23 13.58 0.47 -2.47
N SER A 24 12.85 -0.34 -1.71
CA SER A 24 12.04 -1.43 -2.26
C SER A 24 10.89 -0.93 -3.14
N TRP A 25 10.15 0.11 -2.70
CA TRP A 25 9.12 0.73 -3.54
C TRP A 25 9.70 1.37 -4.78
N GLY A 26 10.83 2.09 -4.62
CA GLY A 26 11.53 2.71 -5.74
C GLY A 26 11.87 1.69 -6.81
N ILE A 27 12.62 0.68 -6.46
CA ILE A 27 13.19 -0.29 -7.40
C ILE A 27 12.14 -1.30 -7.90
N LEU A 28 11.37 -1.91 -7.00
CA LEU A 28 10.53 -3.06 -7.35
C LEU A 28 9.17 -2.66 -7.94
N TYR A 29 8.66 -1.48 -7.58
CA TYR A 29 7.37 -1.01 -8.05
C TYR A 29 7.51 0.11 -9.09
N TYR A 30 8.23 1.19 -8.74
CA TYR A 30 8.37 2.33 -9.62
C TYR A 30 9.40 2.15 -10.74
N GLY A 31 10.28 1.15 -10.64
CA GLY A 31 11.23 0.82 -11.71
C GLY A 31 10.57 0.27 -12.97
N PHE A 32 9.47 -0.48 -12.85
CA PHE A 32 8.82 -1.06 -14.03
C PHE A 32 8.36 -0.02 -15.07
N PRO A 33 7.64 1.05 -14.71
CA PRO A 33 7.25 2.09 -15.66
C PRO A 33 8.44 2.74 -16.39
N VAL A 34 9.59 2.88 -15.73
CA VAL A 34 10.79 3.48 -16.32
C VAL A 34 11.42 2.54 -17.36
N MET A 35 11.43 1.23 -17.08
CA MET A 35 11.95 0.21 -17.99
C MET A 35 11.03 -0.08 -19.19
N LEU A 36 9.76 0.34 -19.14
CA LEU A 36 8.75 -0.07 -20.11
C LEU A 36 9.11 0.30 -21.56
N ARG A 37 9.44 1.57 -21.82
CA ARG A 37 9.80 2.03 -23.16
C ARG A 37 11.08 1.40 -23.72
N PRO A 38 12.18 1.32 -22.94
CA PRO A 38 13.38 0.62 -23.40
C PRO A 38 13.15 -0.85 -23.73
N MET A 39 12.35 -1.56 -22.92
CA MET A 39 11.99 -2.95 -23.18
C MET A 39 11.11 -3.08 -24.45
N GLU A 40 10.12 -2.19 -24.63
CA GLU A 40 9.27 -2.13 -25.83
C GLU A 40 10.12 -1.99 -27.09
N ALA A 41 11.12 -1.09 -27.05
CA ALA A 41 12.01 -0.81 -28.19
C ALA A 41 13.00 -1.95 -28.49
N GLU A 42 13.55 -2.60 -27.46
CA GLU A 42 14.57 -3.64 -27.63
C GLU A 42 13.98 -5.03 -27.86
N LEU A 43 12.92 -5.39 -27.15
CA LEU A 43 12.34 -6.74 -27.20
C LEU A 43 11.24 -6.89 -28.25
N GLY A 44 10.71 -5.78 -28.77
CA GLY A 44 9.65 -5.78 -29.77
C GLY A 44 8.28 -6.22 -29.27
N PHE A 45 8.10 -6.36 -27.94
CA PHE A 45 6.81 -6.68 -27.35
C PHE A 45 5.93 -5.44 -27.25
N SER A 46 4.63 -5.62 -27.42
CA SER A 46 3.66 -4.55 -27.23
C SER A 46 3.60 -4.07 -25.77
N ARG A 47 3.20 -2.81 -25.58
CA ARG A 47 3.00 -2.25 -24.24
C ARG A 47 2.00 -3.06 -23.41
N VAL A 48 0.96 -3.61 -24.05
CA VAL A 48 -0.06 -4.43 -23.39
C VAL A 48 0.55 -5.74 -22.86
N GLU A 49 1.40 -6.39 -23.65
CA GLU A 49 2.09 -7.61 -23.22
C GLU A 49 3.05 -7.34 -22.05
N LEU A 50 3.83 -6.28 -22.11
CA LEU A 50 4.75 -5.90 -21.04
C LEU A 50 4.01 -5.53 -19.74
N THR A 51 3.00 -4.68 -19.84
CA THR A 51 2.20 -4.29 -18.65
C THR A 51 1.37 -5.44 -18.11
N GLY A 52 1.01 -6.41 -18.95
CA GLY A 52 0.37 -7.66 -18.54
C GLY A 52 1.24 -8.45 -17.55
N ALA A 53 2.56 -8.55 -17.80
CA ALA A 53 3.48 -9.20 -16.87
C ALA A 53 3.51 -8.52 -15.50
N PHE A 54 3.59 -7.17 -15.47
CA PHE A 54 3.49 -6.39 -14.23
C PHE A 54 2.16 -6.66 -13.49
N SER A 55 1.06 -6.68 -14.23
CA SER A 55 -0.28 -6.95 -13.66
C SER A 55 -0.37 -8.34 -13.04
N VAL A 56 0.24 -9.36 -13.65
CA VAL A 56 0.35 -10.71 -13.07
C VAL A 56 1.14 -10.66 -11.77
N GLY A 57 2.27 -9.94 -11.72
CA GLY A 57 3.04 -9.75 -10.49
C GLY A 57 2.20 -9.12 -9.36
N MET A 58 1.45 -8.08 -9.69
CA MET A 58 0.55 -7.42 -8.72
C MET A 58 -0.58 -8.35 -8.24
N GLY A 59 -1.11 -9.18 -9.14
CA GLY A 59 -2.10 -10.20 -8.79
C GLY A 59 -1.54 -11.26 -7.84
N VAL A 60 -0.32 -11.75 -8.11
CA VAL A 60 0.37 -12.70 -7.22
C VAL A 60 0.68 -12.06 -5.87
N ALA A 61 1.12 -10.79 -5.84
CA ALA A 61 1.34 -10.07 -4.59
C ALA A 61 0.05 -9.95 -3.75
N ALA A 62 -1.08 -9.70 -4.40
CA ALA A 62 -2.38 -9.67 -3.75
C ALA A 62 -2.74 -11.03 -3.14
N LEU A 63 -2.60 -12.12 -3.90
CA LEU A 63 -2.87 -13.48 -3.43
C LEU A 63 -1.93 -13.91 -2.30
N ALA A 64 -0.66 -13.49 -2.37
CA ALA A 64 0.35 -13.78 -1.36
C ALA A 64 0.16 -13.00 -0.05
N ALA A 65 -0.62 -11.91 -0.02
CA ALA A 65 -0.79 -11.07 1.16
C ALA A 65 -1.28 -11.85 2.39
N LEU A 66 -2.23 -12.78 2.21
CA LEU A 66 -2.76 -13.59 3.31
C LEU A 66 -1.75 -14.63 3.83
N PRO A 67 -1.10 -15.48 3.00
CA PRO A 67 -0.06 -16.40 3.50
C PRO A 67 1.14 -15.66 4.10
N VAL A 68 1.54 -14.52 3.53
CA VAL A 68 2.57 -13.64 4.10
C VAL A 68 2.17 -13.14 5.49
N GLY A 69 0.95 -12.66 5.66
CA GLY A 69 0.45 -12.22 6.96
C GLY A 69 0.45 -13.33 8.01
N ARG A 70 0.04 -14.55 7.63
CA ARG A 70 0.09 -15.74 8.50
C ARG A 70 1.52 -16.14 8.88
N TRP A 71 2.44 -16.02 7.92
CA TRP A 71 3.86 -16.25 8.19
C TRP A 71 4.39 -15.28 9.24
N ILE A 72 4.09 -13.99 9.07
CA ILE A 72 4.56 -12.93 9.96
C ILE A 72 4.05 -13.13 11.38
N ASP A 73 2.78 -13.47 11.56
CA ASP A 73 2.20 -13.73 12.88
C ASP A 73 2.91 -14.87 13.62
N ARG A 74 3.38 -15.90 12.88
CA ARG A 74 4.05 -17.07 13.47
C ARG A 74 5.56 -16.87 13.62
N HIS A 75 6.21 -16.33 12.58
CA HIS A 75 7.67 -16.32 12.47
C HIS A 75 8.29 -14.93 12.54
N GLY A 76 7.46 -13.85 12.50
CA GLY A 76 7.90 -12.45 12.44
C GLY A 76 8.37 -12.04 11.05
N ALA A 77 8.64 -10.74 10.87
CA ALA A 77 8.95 -10.15 9.57
C ALA A 77 10.40 -10.37 9.10
N ARG A 78 11.36 -10.54 10.02
CA ARG A 78 12.80 -10.58 9.71
C ARG A 78 13.16 -11.56 8.59
N ALA A 79 12.89 -12.86 8.79
CA ALA A 79 13.26 -13.90 7.82
C ALA A 79 12.53 -13.69 6.49
N LEU A 80 11.24 -13.34 6.54
CA LEU A 80 10.42 -13.11 5.36
C LEU A 80 10.97 -11.95 4.51
N MET A 81 11.21 -10.79 5.11
CA MET A 81 11.72 -9.61 4.40
C MET A 81 13.14 -9.83 3.87
N THR A 82 13.98 -10.55 4.63
CA THR A 82 15.34 -10.90 4.15
C THR A 82 15.27 -11.82 2.94
N LEU A 83 14.50 -12.91 3.01
CA LEU A 83 14.34 -13.85 1.90
C LEU A 83 13.65 -13.18 0.70
N GLY A 84 12.65 -12.34 0.95
CA GLY A 84 11.99 -11.53 -0.07
C GLY A 84 12.96 -10.60 -0.80
N SER A 85 13.87 -9.95 -0.06
CA SER A 85 14.91 -9.10 -0.67
C SER A 85 15.92 -9.92 -1.48
N CYS A 86 16.36 -11.08 -0.97
CA CYS A 86 17.23 -11.98 -1.74
C CYS A 86 16.55 -12.45 -3.03
N LEU A 87 15.26 -12.84 -2.95
CA LEU A 87 14.47 -13.22 -4.12
C LEU A 87 14.36 -12.06 -5.11
N ALA A 88 14.06 -10.85 -4.63
CA ALA A 88 13.94 -9.66 -5.47
C ALA A 88 15.26 -9.35 -6.21
N VAL A 89 16.39 -9.42 -5.52
CA VAL A 89 17.73 -9.25 -6.13
C VAL A 89 17.95 -10.30 -7.22
N GLY A 90 17.71 -11.57 -6.94
CA GLY A 90 17.84 -12.64 -7.93
C GLY A 90 16.94 -12.42 -9.15
N LEU A 91 15.69 -11.96 -8.93
CA LEU A 91 14.74 -11.67 -10.00
C LEU A 91 15.13 -10.45 -10.84
N LEU A 92 15.72 -9.40 -10.25
CA LEU A 92 16.26 -8.27 -11.01
C LEU A 92 17.44 -8.71 -11.92
N LEU A 93 18.31 -9.60 -11.43
CA LEU A 93 19.40 -10.17 -12.23
C LEU A 93 18.84 -11.02 -13.38
N VAL A 94 17.82 -11.83 -13.16
CA VAL A 94 17.17 -12.61 -14.22
C VAL A 94 16.43 -11.67 -15.18
N TRP A 95 15.71 -10.66 -14.69
CA TRP A 95 14.99 -9.68 -15.51
C TRP A 95 15.93 -8.96 -16.45
N SER A 96 17.15 -8.62 -16.01
CA SER A 96 18.16 -7.98 -16.87
C SER A 96 18.61 -8.86 -18.08
N ARG A 97 18.29 -10.15 -18.07
CA ARG A 97 18.62 -11.14 -19.10
C ARG A 97 17.41 -11.64 -19.89
N VAL A 98 16.21 -11.09 -19.63
CA VAL A 98 14.99 -11.54 -20.32
C VAL A 98 15.02 -11.16 -21.80
N GLU A 99 14.67 -12.15 -22.66
CA GLU A 99 14.58 -12.00 -24.10
C GLU A 99 13.23 -12.50 -24.65
N SER A 100 12.41 -13.17 -23.82
CA SER A 100 11.13 -13.73 -24.22
C SER A 100 10.00 -13.31 -23.30
N LEU A 101 8.80 -13.18 -23.86
CA LEU A 101 7.60 -12.79 -23.12
C LEU A 101 7.24 -13.78 -21.99
N PRO A 102 7.27 -15.11 -22.21
CA PRO A 102 7.02 -16.06 -21.14
C PRO A 102 8.00 -15.96 -19.99
N ALA A 103 9.30 -15.68 -20.27
CA ALA A 103 10.30 -15.46 -19.23
C ALA A 103 10.00 -14.19 -18.41
N LEU A 104 9.56 -13.11 -19.07
CA LEU A 104 9.15 -11.89 -18.38
C LEU A 104 7.96 -12.14 -17.44
N TYR A 105 6.94 -12.88 -17.92
CA TYR A 105 5.78 -13.25 -17.10
C TYR A 105 6.18 -14.13 -15.90
N ALA A 106 7.09 -15.09 -16.10
CA ALA A 106 7.59 -15.93 -15.01
C ALA A 106 8.35 -15.10 -13.96
N VAL A 107 9.21 -14.17 -14.39
CA VAL A 107 9.94 -13.24 -13.51
C VAL A 107 8.95 -12.39 -12.72
N TRP A 108 7.95 -11.80 -13.36
CA TRP A 108 6.98 -10.93 -12.68
C TRP A 108 6.01 -11.71 -11.79
N CYS A 109 5.65 -12.94 -12.16
CA CYS A 109 4.92 -13.83 -11.26
C CYS A 109 5.69 -14.06 -9.95
N ALA A 110 6.99 -14.39 -10.04
CA ALA A 110 7.84 -14.54 -8.87
C ALA A 110 8.10 -13.20 -8.15
N MET A 111 8.21 -12.08 -8.91
CA MET A 111 8.36 -10.73 -8.34
C MET A 111 7.17 -10.37 -7.45
N GLY A 112 5.98 -10.82 -7.77
CA GLY A 112 4.80 -10.64 -6.92
C GLY A 112 4.99 -11.20 -5.51
N LEU A 113 5.67 -12.35 -5.36
CA LEU A 113 6.01 -12.91 -4.06
C LEU A 113 7.03 -12.03 -3.31
N ALA A 114 8.03 -11.51 -4.04
CA ALA A 114 9.02 -10.61 -3.48
C ALA A 114 8.38 -9.29 -3.01
N LEU A 115 7.47 -8.71 -3.80
CA LEU A 115 6.68 -7.52 -3.44
C LEU A 115 5.87 -7.75 -2.15
N ALA A 116 5.15 -8.87 -2.07
CA ALA A 116 4.36 -9.21 -0.89
C ALA A 116 5.23 -9.40 0.37
N ALA A 117 6.46 -9.91 0.20
CA ALA A 117 7.37 -10.21 1.28
C ALA A 117 8.21 -9.00 1.75
N THR A 118 8.28 -7.90 0.97
CA THR A 118 9.21 -6.79 1.26
C THR A 118 8.54 -5.44 1.44
N LEU A 119 7.30 -5.24 0.95
CA LEU A 119 6.63 -3.94 1.00
C LEU A 119 5.84 -3.76 2.31
N TYR A 120 4.88 -2.84 2.33
CA TYR A 120 4.20 -2.35 3.53
C TYR A 120 3.61 -3.42 4.46
N GLU A 121 3.12 -4.56 3.95
CA GLU A 121 2.44 -5.53 4.82
C GLU A 121 3.38 -6.08 5.92
N PRO A 122 4.57 -6.61 5.60
CA PRO A 122 5.50 -7.07 6.63
C PRO A 122 6.12 -5.90 7.43
N ALA A 123 6.37 -4.75 6.81
CA ALA A 123 6.90 -3.57 7.50
C ALA A 123 5.93 -3.07 8.59
N PHE A 124 4.65 -2.92 8.25
CA PHE A 124 3.63 -2.49 9.20
C PHE A 124 3.41 -3.51 10.32
N ALA A 125 3.42 -4.79 9.99
CA ALA A 125 3.32 -5.84 11.00
C ALA A 125 4.51 -5.79 11.99
N ALA A 126 5.72 -5.52 11.50
CA ALA A 126 6.88 -5.32 12.35
C ALA A 126 6.69 -4.11 13.27
N VAL A 127 6.28 -2.94 12.74
CA VAL A 127 6.01 -1.72 13.53
C VAL A 127 4.92 -1.97 14.58
N VAL A 128 3.81 -2.60 14.18
CA VAL A 128 2.68 -2.90 15.08
C VAL A 128 3.12 -3.81 16.23
N GLY A 129 4.06 -4.73 16.00
CA GLY A 129 4.62 -5.59 17.04
C GLY A 129 5.53 -4.86 18.05
N TRP A 130 6.20 -3.78 17.64
CA TRP A 130 7.13 -3.04 18.50
C TRP A 130 6.48 -1.95 19.35
N PHE A 131 5.40 -1.32 18.86
CA PHE A 131 4.84 -0.12 19.48
C PHE A 131 3.43 -0.34 20.04
N ALA A 132 3.22 0.14 21.27
CA ALA A 132 1.89 0.32 21.84
C ALA A 132 1.15 1.46 21.12
N THR A 133 -0.17 1.55 21.31
CA THR A 133 -1.08 2.42 20.56
C THR A 133 -0.60 3.87 20.42
N GLY A 134 -0.04 4.48 21.47
CA GLY A 134 0.34 5.90 21.43
C GLY A 134 1.54 6.26 20.54
N HIS A 135 2.45 5.33 20.27
CA HIS A 135 3.64 5.56 19.43
C HIS A 135 3.52 4.88 18.06
N ARG A 136 2.61 3.93 17.92
CA ARG A 136 2.38 3.15 16.70
C ARG A 136 2.06 4.02 15.51
N ASP A 137 1.15 4.96 15.67
CA ASP A 137 0.69 5.83 14.58
C ASP A 137 1.82 6.71 14.07
N ARG A 138 2.65 7.25 14.98
CA ARG A 138 3.83 8.02 14.61
C ARG A 138 4.85 7.16 13.87
N ALA A 139 5.07 5.93 14.31
CA ALA A 139 6.00 5.01 13.68
C ALA A 139 5.52 4.60 12.27
N LEU A 140 4.24 4.25 12.11
CA LEU A 140 3.64 3.96 10.80
C LEU A 140 3.66 5.17 9.87
N LEU A 141 3.36 6.36 10.41
CA LEU A 141 3.44 7.62 9.67
C LEU A 141 4.87 7.87 9.16
N THR A 142 5.87 7.69 10.02
CA THR A 142 7.28 7.92 9.66
C THR A 142 7.70 7.01 8.50
N VAL A 143 7.39 5.71 8.56
CA VAL A 143 7.69 4.76 7.47
C VAL A 143 6.97 5.14 6.19
N THR A 144 5.67 5.47 6.27
CA THR A 144 4.90 5.81 5.07
C THR A 144 5.30 7.14 4.44
N LEU A 145 5.72 8.12 5.24
CA LEU A 145 6.26 9.39 4.73
C LEU A 145 7.58 9.17 3.99
N ALA A 146 8.52 8.44 4.60
CA ALA A 146 9.80 8.13 3.96
C ALA A 146 9.60 7.41 2.62
N ALA A 147 8.81 6.34 2.63
CA ALA A 147 8.49 5.58 1.41
C ALA A 147 7.69 6.41 0.36
N GLY A 148 7.01 7.46 0.78
CA GLY A 148 6.35 8.41 -0.11
C GLY A 148 7.31 9.13 -1.07
N PHE A 149 8.58 9.24 -0.71
CA PHE A 149 9.61 9.82 -1.57
C PHE A 149 10.23 8.83 -2.57
N ALA A 150 9.86 7.56 -2.53
CA ALA A 150 10.43 6.52 -3.37
C ALA A 150 10.36 6.87 -4.86
N SER A 151 9.21 7.27 -5.38
CA SER A 151 9.06 7.67 -6.79
C SER A 151 9.86 8.93 -7.13
N THR A 152 9.89 9.90 -6.23
CA THR A 152 10.61 11.17 -6.42
C THR A 152 12.12 10.97 -6.50
N ILE A 153 12.66 9.99 -5.76
CA ILE A 153 14.09 9.68 -5.75
C ILE A 153 14.43 8.72 -6.89
N PHE A 154 13.70 7.61 -7.00
CA PHE A 154 14.12 6.52 -7.87
C PHE A 154 13.73 6.71 -9.33
N MET A 155 12.54 7.22 -9.67
CA MET A 155 12.16 7.37 -11.08
C MET A 155 13.12 8.27 -11.87
N PRO A 156 13.55 9.46 -11.39
CA PRO A 156 14.54 10.26 -12.09
C PRO A 156 15.92 9.59 -12.15
N THR A 157 16.32 8.93 -11.04
CA THR A 157 17.60 8.21 -10.96
C THR A 157 17.63 7.07 -11.96
N GLU A 158 16.57 6.28 -12.03
CA GLU A 158 16.43 5.16 -12.97
C GLU A 158 16.39 5.64 -14.41
N ALA A 159 15.63 6.70 -14.70
CA ALA A 159 15.59 7.29 -16.03
C ALA A 159 17.00 7.73 -16.50
N TRP A 160 17.74 8.42 -15.63
CA TRP A 160 19.12 8.83 -15.91
C TRP A 160 20.05 7.61 -16.13
N LEU A 161 19.93 6.56 -15.31
CA LEU A 161 20.71 5.33 -15.48
C LEU A 161 20.37 4.64 -16.82
N VAL A 162 19.10 4.58 -17.17
CA VAL A 162 18.63 3.99 -18.44
C VAL A 162 19.18 4.73 -19.65
N GLU A 163 19.14 6.05 -19.62
CA GLU A 163 19.71 6.89 -20.70
C GLU A 163 21.22 6.67 -20.88
N ARG A 164 21.95 6.47 -19.77
CA ARG A 164 23.40 6.32 -19.80
C ARG A 164 23.90 4.91 -20.09
N PHE A 165 23.23 3.91 -19.55
CA PHE A 165 23.75 2.54 -19.49
C PHE A 165 22.79 1.51 -20.09
N GLY A 166 21.62 1.91 -20.51
CA GLY A 166 20.54 1.02 -20.94
C GLY A 166 19.84 0.34 -19.77
N TRP A 167 18.64 -0.21 -20.01
CA TRP A 167 17.79 -0.78 -18.98
C TRP A 167 18.33 -2.03 -18.33
N ARG A 168 19.06 -2.89 -19.07
CA ARG A 168 19.66 -4.12 -18.54
C ARG A 168 20.71 -3.82 -17.48
N THR A 169 21.65 -2.91 -17.79
CA THR A 169 22.68 -2.47 -16.84
C THR A 169 22.07 -1.73 -15.65
N THR A 170 21.03 -0.93 -15.90
CA THR A 170 20.28 -0.26 -14.82
C THR A 170 19.70 -1.26 -13.83
N LEU A 171 19.10 -2.36 -14.31
CA LEU A 171 18.61 -3.43 -13.42
C LEU A 171 19.72 -4.07 -12.58
N LEU A 172 20.93 -4.23 -13.12
CA LEU A 172 22.08 -4.74 -12.35
C LEU A 172 22.51 -3.75 -11.25
N VAL A 173 22.54 -2.46 -11.55
CA VAL A 173 22.83 -1.41 -10.56
C VAL A 173 21.76 -1.40 -9.46
N LEU A 174 20.48 -1.44 -9.85
CA LEU A 174 19.37 -1.48 -8.91
C LEU A 174 19.38 -2.76 -8.04
N ALA A 175 19.71 -3.91 -8.62
CA ALA A 175 19.90 -5.15 -7.88
C ALA A 175 21.01 -5.02 -6.83
N THR A 176 22.12 -4.36 -7.18
CA THR A 176 23.23 -4.11 -6.25
C THR A 176 22.81 -3.18 -5.11
N ILE A 177 22.12 -2.08 -5.42
CA ILE A 177 21.59 -1.15 -4.40
C ILE A 177 20.63 -1.90 -3.46
N LEU A 178 19.70 -2.66 -4.03
CA LEU A 178 18.73 -3.43 -3.24
C LEU A 178 19.45 -4.44 -2.34
N ALA A 179 20.43 -5.17 -2.86
CA ALA A 179 21.20 -6.17 -2.11
C ALA A 179 21.97 -5.54 -0.93
N VAL A 180 22.72 -4.46 -1.19
CA VAL A 180 23.57 -3.83 -0.19
C VAL A 180 22.78 -3.10 0.88
N VAL A 181 21.60 -2.56 0.53
CA VAL A 181 20.79 -1.78 1.47
C VAL A 181 19.78 -2.67 2.20
N THR A 182 18.95 -3.40 1.46
CA THR A 182 17.78 -4.05 2.09
C THR A 182 18.13 -5.34 2.81
N ILE A 183 19.02 -6.18 2.24
CA ILE A 183 19.35 -7.47 2.85
C ILE A 183 20.01 -7.30 4.22
N PRO A 184 21.07 -6.47 4.39
CA PRO A 184 21.66 -6.28 5.71
C PRO A 184 20.71 -5.67 6.73
N ILE A 185 19.93 -4.68 6.32
CA ILE A 185 18.99 -4.03 7.23
C ILE A 185 17.91 -5.02 7.68
N HIS A 186 17.31 -5.77 6.75
CA HIS A 186 16.31 -6.78 7.10
C HIS A 186 16.90 -7.92 7.96
N ALA A 187 18.11 -8.35 7.66
CA ALA A 187 18.77 -9.45 8.38
C ALA A 187 19.26 -9.05 9.77
N LEU A 188 19.74 -7.82 9.97
CA LEU A 188 20.44 -7.43 11.19
C LEU A 188 19.61 -6.49 12.07
N VAL A 189 18.83 -5.59 11.47
CA VAL A 189 18.07 -4.57 12.20
C VAL A 189 16.67 -5.08 12.59
N LEU A 190 15.98 -5.83 11.72
CA LEU A 190 14.67 -6.36 12.05
C LEU A 190 14.78 -7.46 13.09
N ARG A 191 14.48 -7.14 14.35
CA ARG A 191 14.42 -8.10 15.45
C ARG A 191 12.97 -8.27 15.89
N ARG A 192 12.66 -9.41 16.46
CA ARG A 192 11.39 -9.58 17.16
C ARG A 192 11.39 -8.71 18.42
N PRO A 193 10.26 -8.08 18.73
CA PRO A 193 10.13 -7.43 20.04
C PRO A 193 10.41 -8.47 21.14
N PRO A 194 11.13 -8.11 22.20
CA PRO A 194 11.41 -9.01 23.30
C PRO A 194 10.09 -9.51 23.87
N ARG A 195 9.86 -10.82 23.89
CA ARG A 195 8.77 -11.46 24.62
C ARG A 195 8.97 -11.08 26.08
N GLY A 196 7.97 -10.42 26.66
CA GLY A 196 8.07 -9.74 27.93
C GLY A 196 8.90 -10.43 29.00
N GLU A 197 9.96 -9.80 29.46
CA GLU A 197 10.51 -9.95 30.80
C GLU A 197 9.55 -9.33 31.84
N SER A 198 8.33 -9.83 31.91
CA SER A 198 7.43 -9.59 33.03
C SER A 198 7.68 -10.58 34.18
N ARG A 199 8.79 -11.33 34.10
CA ARG A 199 9.22 -12.19 35.21
C ARG A 199 9.79 -11.44 36.41
N ALA A 200 10.24 -10.20 36.21
CA ALA A 200 10.85 -9.40 37.29
C ALA A 200 9.83 -8.65 38.18
N ALA A 201 8.54 -8.66 37.84
CA ALA A 201 7.49 -7.96 38.59
C ALA A 201 6.42 -8.90 39.16
N GLY A 202 6.65 -10.21 39.22
CA GLY A 202 5.69 -11.16 39.83
C GLY A 202 4.34 -11.28 39.11
N VAL A 203 4.20 -10.72 37.91
CA VAL A 203 3.02 -10.86 37.07
C VAL A 203 3.36 -11.86 35.97
N GLU A 204 2.86 -13.08 36.08
CA GLU A 204 2.86 -14.07 35.01
C GLU A 204 2.11 -13.52 33.79
N TRP A 205 2.84 -12.96 32.85
CA TRP A 205 2.31 -12.73 31.52
C TRP A 205 2.24 -14.08 30.81
N VAL A 206 1.14 -14.77 31.01
CA VAL A 206 0.76 -15.90 30.19
C VAL A 206 0.72 -15.41 28.74
N GLU A 207 1.35 -16.13 27.83
CA GLU A 207 1.43 -15.85 26.38
C GLU A 207 0.04 -15.65 25.73
N SER A 208 -1.03 -15.92 26.46
CA SER A 208 -2.45 -15.76 26.10
C SER A 208 -3.01 -14.34 26.26
N ARG A 209 -2.25 -13.35 26.79
CA ARG A 209 -2.79 -12.03 27.15
C ARG A 209 -2.39 -10.85 26.25
N VAL A 210 -1.77 -11.05 25.11
CA VAL A 210 -1.72 -9.97 24.11
C VAL A 210 -3.11 -9.87 23.48
N PRO A 211 -3.86 -8.77 23.71
CA PRO A 211 -5.21 -8.65 23.19
C PRO A 211 -5.20 -8.70 21.66
N GLY A 212 -6.10 -9.48 21.09
CA GLY A 212 -6.23 -9.55 19.64
C GLY A 212 -7.05 -10.76 19.20
N LEU A 213 -7.90 -10.54 18.21
CA LEU A 213 -8.71 -11.58 17.60
C LEU A 213 -7.85 -12.41 16.61
N THR A 214 -8.17 -13.71 16.50
CA THR A 214 -7.66 -14.50 15.37
C THR A 214 -8.35 -14.08 14.08
N LEU A 215 -7.75 -14.37 12.91
CA LEU A 215 -8.39 -14.10 11.62
C LEU A 215 -9.79 -14.74 11.52
N GLY A 216 -9.95 -15.99 12.00
CA GLY A 216 -11.25 -16.68 11.98
C GLY A 216 -12.29 -16.00 12.87
N ALA A 217 -11.89 -15.47 14.03
CA ALA A 217 -12.77 -14.71 14.91
C ALA A 217 -13.10 -13.33 14.29
N ALA A 218 -12.11 -12.63 13.73
CA ALA A 218 -12.31 -11.36 13.06
C ALA A 218 -13.27 -11.50 11.86
N ALA A 219 -13.08 -12.50 11.00
CA ALA A 219 -13.91 -12.76 9.83
C ALA A 219 -15.37 -13.12 10.15
N ARG A 220 -15.66 -13.53 11.39
CA ARG A 220 -17.05 -13.73 11.88
C ARG A 220 -17.72 -12.44 12.32
N THR A 221 -16.97 -11.33 12.42
CA THR A 221 -17.53 -10.02 12.79
C THR A 221 -17.96 -9.24 11.55
N GLY A 222 -19.11 -8.54 11.63
CA GLY A 222 -19.54 -7.62 10.58
C GLY A 222 -18.52 -6.50 10.33
N VAL A 223 -17.78 -6.10 11.37
CA VAL A 223 -16.73 -5.07 11.32
C VAL A 223 -15.63 -5.41 10.31
N PHE A 224 -15.17 -6.67 10.28
CA PHE A 224 -14.15 -7.12 9.34
C PHE A 224 -14.61 -6.91 7.89
N TRP A 225 -15.84 -7.32 7.57
CA TRP A 225 -16.37 -7.19 6.21
C TRP A 225 -16.67 -5.76 5.81
N VAL A 226 -17.13 -4.93 6.74
CA VAL A 226 -17.30 -3.49 6.49
C VAL A 226 -15.97 -2.85 6.11
N LEU A 227 -14.90 -3.12 6.87
CA LEU A 227 -13.57 -2.60 6.55
C LEU A 227 -13.02 -3.19 5.24
N ALA A 228 -13.14 -4.50 5.03
CA ALA A 228 -12.67 -5.16 3.82
C ALA A 228 -13.33 -4.59 2.57
N VAL A 229 -14.66 -4.42 2.58
CA VAL A 229 -15.43 -3.85 1.48
C VAL A 229 -15.13 -2.36 1.29
N ALA A 230 -15.01 -1.59 2.38
CA ALA A 230 -14.69 -0.18 2.31
C ALA A 230 -13.31 0.06 1.68
N PHE A 231 -12.28 -0.66 2.12
CA PHE A 231 -10.94 -0.57 1.53
C PHE A 231 -10.87 -1.15 0.11
N PHE A 232 -11.66 -2.17 -0.21
CA PHE A 232 -11.81 -2.65 -1.58
C PHE A 232 -12.29 -1.54 -2.50
N PHE A 233 -13.45 -0.94 -2.22
CA PHE A 233 -14.01 0.11 -3.07
C PHE A 233 -13.22 1.41 -3.04
N GLY A 234 -12.59 1.77 -1.93
CA GLY A 234 -11.66 2.90 -1.88
C GLY A 234 -10.47 2.73 -2.82
N ASN A 235 -9.85 1.54 -2.85
CA ASN A 235 -8.77 1.22 -3.78
C ASN A 235 -9.28 1.07 -5.24
N PHE A 236 -10.44 0.47 -5.44
CA PHE A 236 -11.07 0.37 -6.76
C PHE A 236 -11.28 1.76 -7.35
N THR A 237 -11.89 2.67 -6.58
CA THR A 237 -12.13 4.07 -7.01
C THR A 237 -10.84 4.80 -7.34
N THR A 238 -9.84 4.74 -6.45
CA THR A 238 -8.54 5.41 -6.68
C THR A 238 -7.90 4.96 -7.99
N ASN A 239 -7.86 3.65 -8.22
CA ASN A 239 -7.22 3.11 -9.43
C ASN A 239 -8.08 3.34 -10.68
N SER A 240 -9.40 3.28 -10.58
CA SER A 240 -10.31 3.66 -11.68
C SER A 240 -10.07 5.10 -12.11
N VAL A 241 -10.02 6.04 -11.17
CA VAL A 241 -9.74 7.45 -11.48
C VAL A 241 -8.36 7.59 -12.10
N THR A 242 -7.32 6.96 -11.55
CA THR A 242 -5.96 7.09 -12.08
C THR A 242 -5.86 6.64 -13.53
N VAL A 243 -6.54 5.55 -13.92
CA VAL A 243 -6.50 5.00 -15.29
C VAL A 243 -7.42 5.76 -16.24
N HIS A 244 -8.61 6.13 -15.78
CA HIS A 244 -9.65 6.66 -16.65
C HIS A 244 -9.76 8.20 -16.63
N LEU A 245 -8.97 8.91 -15.82
CA LEU A 245 -9.02 10.38 -15.76
C LEU A 245 -8.61 11.04 -17.08
N ILE A 246 -7.58 10.51 -17.76
CA ILE A 246 -7.12 11.07 -19.04
C ILE A 246 -8.20 10.92 -20.11
N PRO A 247 -8.72 9.72 -20.42
CA PRO A 247 -9.83 9.58 -21.37
C PRO A 247 -11.03 10.46 -20.99
N TYR A 248 -11.46 10.42 -19.73
CA TYR A 248 -12.62 11.18 -19.27
C TYR A 248 -12.48 12.69 -19.49
N LEU A 249 -11.33 13.27 -19.16
CA LEU A 249 -11.09 14.70 -19.37
C LEU A 249 -10.89 15.04 -20.85
N SER A 250 -10.28 14.13 -21.64
CA SER A 250 -10.14 14.30 -23.07
C SER A 250 -11.49 14.32 -23.79
N ASP A 251 -12.43 13.46 -23.41
CA ASP A 251 -13.80 13.43 -23.93
C ASP A 251 -14.57 14.73 -23.62
N ARG A 252 -14.11 15.49 -22.62
CA ARG A 252 -14.66 16.80 -22.24
C ARG A 252 -13.89 17.99 -22.84
N GLY A 253 -12.97 17.72 -23.76
CA GLY A 253 -12.21 18.74 -24.48
C GLY A 253 -10.97 19.30 -23.75
N TYR A 254 -10.56 18.68 -22.63
CA TYR A 254 -9.31 19.02 -21.97
C TYR A 254 -8.13 18.35 -22.65
N THR A 255 -6.96 18.99 -22.61
CA THR A 255 -5.75 18.39 -23.19
C THR A 255 -5.27 17.20 -22.37
N PRO A 256 -4.73 16.14 -23.00
CA PRO A 256 -4.13 15.01 -22.28
C PRO A 256 -3.01 15.44 -21.32
N THR A 257 -2.28 16.49 -21.65
CA THR A 257 -1.23 17.07 -20.79
C THR A 257 -1.81 17.59 -19.48
N LEU A 258 -2.93 18.33 -19.52
CA LEU A 258 -3.60 18.81 -18.31
C LEU A 258 -4.08 17.64 -17.46
N ALA A 259 -4.68 16.63 -18.07
CA ALA A 259 -5.14 15.43 -17.36
C ALA A 259 -3.97 14.69 -16.68
N ALA A 260 -2.83 14.57 -17.34
CA ALA A 260 -1.62 13.99 -16.77
C ALA A 260 -1.08 14.81 -15.58
N VAL A 261 -1.10 16.15 -15.69
CA VAL A 261 -0.74 17.05 -14.58
C VAL A 261 -1.68 16.85 -13.39
N MET A 262 -3.00 16.68 -13.60
CA MET A 262 -3.93 16.41 -12.53
C MET A 262 -3.63 15.08 -11.80
N ILE A 263 -3.25 14.03 -12.53
CA ILE A 263 -2.81 12.76 -11.93
C ILE A 263 -1.54 12.96 -11.09
N GLY A 264 -0.58 13.74 -11.60
CA GLY A 264 0.62 14.10 -10.85
C GLY A 264 0.31 14.80 -9.52
N TRP A 265 -0.61 15.77 -9.55
CA TRP A 265 -1.06 16.46 -8.35
C TRP A 265 -1.85 15.57 -7.39
N LEU A 266 -2.66 14.62 -7.89
CA LEU A 266 -3.29 13.59 -7.04
C LEU A 266 -2.23 12.81 -6.24
N GLY A 267 -1.12 12.45 -6.89
CA GLY A 267 0.02 11.82 -6.22
C GLY A 267 0.70 12.73 -5.21
N ALA A 268 0.97 13.99 -5.58
CA ALA A 268 1.64 14.96 -4.72
C ALA A 268 0.84 15.25 -3.43
N MET A 269 -0.49 15.36 -3.51
CA MET A 269 -1.34 15.61 -2.36
C MET A 269 -1.41 14.46 -1.36
N GLN A 270 -1.00 13.26 -1.74
CA GLN A 270 -0.95 12.12 -0.83
C GLN A 270 0.08 12.27 0.30
N VAL A 271 1.22 12.93 0.01
CA VAL A 271 2.31 13.05 1.00
C VAL A 271 1.94 13.97 2.17
N PRO A 272 1.53 15.24 1.96
CA PRO A 272 1.16 16.12 3.07
C PRO A 272 -0.08 15.62 3.81
N ALA A 273 -1.01 14.96 3.13
CA ALA A 273 -2.21 14.42 3.76
C ALA A 273 -1.92 13.36 4.84
N ARG A 274 -0.85 12.59 4.70
CA ARG A 274 -0.43 11.63 5.73
C ARG A 274 -0.07 12.30 7.05
N LEU A 275 0.48 13.53 7.00
CA LEU A 275 0.79 14.32 8.20
C LEU A 275 -0.48 14.77 8.95
N VAL A 276 -1.56 15.00 8.21
CA VAL A 276 -2.84 15.46 8.77
C VAL A 276 -3.64 14.31 9.38
N PHE A 277 -3.41 13.06 8.94
CA PHE A 277 -4.16 11.90 9.43
C PHE A 277 -3.98 11.67 10.93
N ALA A 278 -2.75 11.69 11.43
CA ALA A 278 -2.47 11.39 12.84
C ALA A 278 -3.15 12.37 13.82
N PRO A 279 -3.08 13.71 13.65
CA PRO A 279 -3.84 14.66 14.45
C PRO A 279 -5.36 14.43 14.42
N ILE A 280 -5.91 14.12 13.24
CA ILE A 280 -7.34 13.82 13.10
C ILE A 280 -7.71 12.54 13.86
N ALA A 281 -6.91 11.48 13.72
CA ALA A 281 -7.13 10.21 14.38
C ALA A 281 -7.03 10.33 15.91
N VAL A 282 -6.09 11.13 16.43
CA VAL A 282 -5.96 11.40 17.87
C VAL A 282 -7.17 12.18 18.40
N ARG A 283 -7.68 13.15 17.65
CA ARG A 283 -8.78 14.02 18.08
C ARG A 283 -10.15 13.36 17.98
N PHE A 284 -10.41 12.62 16.91
CA PHE A 284 -11.74 12.08 16.57
C PHE A 284 -11.82 10.56 16.62
N GLY A 285 -10.69 9.87 16.87
CA GLY A 285 -10.55 8.41 16.82
C GLY A 285 -10.30 7.90 15.40
N HIS A 286 -9.59 6.76 15.30
CA HIS A 286 -9.21 6.15 14.01
C HIS A 286 -10.42 5.80 13.15
N ARG A 287 -11.52 5.38 13.77
CA ARG A 287 -12.76 5.04 13.07
C ARG A 287 -13.38 6.24 12.36
N ALA A 288 -13.53 7.36 13.06
CA ALA A 288 -14.05 8.59 12.47
C ALA A 288 -13.09 9.15 11.40
N ALA A 289 -11.80 9.12 11.66
CA ALA A 289 -10.77 9.50 10.69
C ALA A 289 -10.83 8.63 9.42
N THR A 290 -11.00 7.30 9.57
CA THR A 290 -11.12 6.37 8.44
C THR A 290 -12.43 6.58 7.67
N ALA A 291 -13.54 6.82 8.35
CA ALA A 291 -14.81 7.17 7.70
C ALA A 291 -14.69 8.47 6.89
N ALA A 292 -14.03 9.49 7.45
CA ALA A 292 -13.78 10.76 6.77
C ALA A 292 -12.98 10.59 5.48
N ILE A 293 -12.09 9.60 5.39
CA ILE A 293 -11.37 9.28 4.15
C ILE A 293 -12.32 8.83 3.06
N PHE A 294 -13.26 7.93 3.36
CA PHE A 294 -14.23 7.46 2.37
C PHE A 294 -15.21 8.56 1.95
N PHE A 295 -15.63 9.42 2.88
CA PHE A 295 -16.40 10.62 2.54
C PHE A 295 -15.59 11.61 1.70
N GLY A 296 -14.30 11.78 1.98
CA GLY A 296 -13.39 12.58 1.17
C GLY A 296 -13.23 12.02 -0.25
N GLN A 297 -13.04 10.70 -0.39
CA GLN A 297 -13.01 10.05 -1.71
C GLN A 297 -14.34 10.22 -2.46
N ALA A 298 -15.48 10.04 -1.78
CA ALA A 298 -16.81 10.26 -2.34
C ALA A 298 -17.00 11.72 -2.82
N LEU A 299 -16.61 12.69 -1.99
CA LEU A 299 -16.67 14.10 -2.33
C LEU A 299 -15.80 14.45 -3.54
N GLY A 300 -14.54 13.98 -3.56
CA GLY A 300 -13.65 14.19 -4.69
C GLY A 300 -14.18 13.58 -6.00
N LEU A 301 -14.79 12.40 -5.91
CA LEU A 301 -15.39 11.73 -7.07
C LEU A 301 -16.68 12.44 -7.55
N ALA A 302 -17.52 12.90 -6.63
CA ALA A 302 -18.68 13.73 -6.96
C ALA A 302 -18.25 15.06 -7.63
N GLN A 303 -17.20 15.70 -7.13
CA GLN A 303 -16.63 16.89 -7.78
C GLN A 303 -16.13 16.58 -9.19
N LEU A 304 -15.52 15.40 -9.42
CA LEU A 304 -15.10 14.96 -10.74
C LEU A 304 -16.28 14.74 -11.67
N ALA A 305 -17.36 14.09 -11.21
CA ALA A 305 -18.58 13.88 -11.99
C ALA A 305 -19.25 15.21 -12.38
N LEU A 306 -19.23 16.21 -11.48
CA LEU A 306 -19.79 17.55 -11.70
C LEU A 306 -18.83 18.50 -12.43
N ALA A 307 -17.58 18.09 -12.71
CA ALA A 307 -16.54 18.96 -13.22
C ALA A 307 -16.81 19.43 -14.66
N ALA A 308 -17.52 20.54 -14.79
CA ALA A 308 -17.75 21.21 -16.06
C ALA A 308 -16.65 22.22 -16.44
N ARG A 309 -15.82 22.66 -15.48
CA ARG A 309 -14.81 23.71 -15.66
C ARG A 309 -13.51 23.41 -14.89
N LEU A 310 -12.39 23.91 -15.37
CA LEU A 310 -11.08 23.75 -14.75
C LEU A 310 -11.02 24.11 -13.26
N PRO A 311 -11.63 25.21 -12.76
CA PRO A 311 -11.61 25.55 -11.35
C PRO A 311 -12.22 24.47 -10.44
N THR A 312 -13.16 23.66 -10.95
CA THR A 312 -13.78 22.57 -10.15
C THR A 312 -12.91 21.33 -10.03
N LEU A 313 -11.92 21.17 -10.90
CA LEU A 313 -10.95 20.06 -10.86
C LEU A 313 -9.89 20.23 -9.77
N VAL A 314 -9.53 21.46 -9.39
CA VAL A 314 -8.50 21.70 -8.38
C VAL A 314 -8.91 21.19 -6.99
N PRO A 315 -10.07 21.52 -6.43
CA PRO A 315 -10.51 20.96 -5.15
C PRO A 315 -10.68 19.43 -5.20
N MET A 316 -11.11 18.87 -6.34
CA MET A 316 -11.19 17.42 -6.54
C MET A 316 -9.81 16.76 -6.36
N VAL A 317 -8.77 17.30 -7.00
CA VAL A 317 -7.40 16.79 -6.90
C VAL A 317 -6.90 16.82 -5.45
N VAL A 318 -7.14 17.93 -4.75
CA VAL A 318 -6.72 18.08 -3.34
C VAL A 318 -7.45 17.09 -2.44
N VAL A 319 -8.78 17.02 -2.53
CA VAL A 319 -9.62 16.20 -1.65
C VAL A 319 -9.39 14.71 -1.91
N LEU A 320 -9.41 14.29 -3.18
CA LEU A 320 -9.24 12.88 -3.55
C LEU A 320 -7.81 12.43 -3.30
N GLY A 321 -6.81 13.26 -3.64
CA GLY A 321 -5.42 12.97 -3.39
C GLY A 321 -5.11 12.85 -1.88
N ALA A 322 -5.64 13.76 -1.07
CA ALA A 322 -5.50 13.72 0.38
C ALA A 322 -6.13 12.45 0.97
N ALA A 323 -7.37 12.14 0.61
CA ALA A 323 -8.07 10.96 1.07
C ALA A 323 -7.31 9.67 0.71
N ASN A 324 -6.78 9.57 -0.52
CA ASN A 324 -5.99 8.43 -0.97
C ASN A 324 -4.69 8.29 -0.17
N GLY A 325 -3.99 9.42 0.10
CA GLY A 325 -2.75 9.42 0.87
C GLY A 325 -2.93 8.91 2.30
N MET A 326 -4.03 9.28 2.94
CA MET A 326 -4.38 8.85 4.29
C MET A 326 -4.83 7.39 4.37
N SER A 327 -5.40 6.83 3.28
CA SER A 327 -6.04 5.51 3.27
C SER A 327 -5.09 4.36 3.69
N THR A 328 -3.82 4.40 3.24
CA THR A 328 -2.82 3.38 3.57
C THR A 328 -2.54 3.34 5.08
N LEU A 329 -2.35 4.51 5.69
CA LEU A 329 -2.09 4.65 7.11
C LEU A 329 -3.32 4.29 7.93
N ALA A 330 -4.49 4.77 7.52
CA ALA A 330 -5.78 4.47 8.15
C ALA A 330 -6.06 2.97 8.19
N ARG A 331 -5.79 2.23 7.12
CA ARG A 331 -5.96 0.78 7.09
C ARG A 331 -5.10 0.11 8.16
N ALA A 332 -3.82 0.46 8.23
CA ALA A 332 -2.90 -0.14 9.18
C ALA A 332 -3.28 0.15 10.64
N THR A 333 -3.58 1.40 10.95
CA THR A 333 -3.90 1.84 12.32
C THR A 333 -5.26 1.32 12.79
N THR A 334 -6.28 1.40 11.93
CA THR A 334 -7.65 0.94 12.26
C THR A 334 -7.73 -0.57 12.48
N ILE A 335 -7.04 -1.37 11.65
CA ILE A 335 -6.96 -2.83 11.84
C ILE A 335 -6.26 -3.15 13.17
N ALA A 336 -5.15 -2.47 13.48
CA ALA A 336 -4.40 -2.71 14.70
C ALA A 336 -5.18 -2.30 15.97
N GLU A 337 -6.00 -1.24 15.89
CA GLU A 337 -6.83 -0.78 17.00
C GLU A 337 -8.03 -1.71 17.25
N ILE A 338 -8.75 -2.08 16.19
CA ILE A 338 -10.00 -2.84 16.31
C ILE A 338 -9.74 -4.31 16.64
N PHE A 339 -8.76 -4.93 15.98
CA PHE A 339 -8.53 -6.38 16.09
C PHE A 339 -7.33 -6.74 16.98
N GLY A 340 -6.55 -5.75 17.39
CA GLY A 340 -5.36 -5.92 18.22
C GLY A 340 -4.12 -6.37 17.44
N PRO A 341 -2.94 -6.34 18.10
CA PRO A 341 -1.66 -6.59 17.44
C PRO A 341 -1.30 -8.07 17.28
N ARG A 342 -1.96 -9.00 18.01
CA ARG A 342 -1.55 -10.41 18.11
C ARG A 342 -1.54 -11.14 16.75
N HIS A 343 -2.58 -10.98 15.94
CA HIS A 343 -2.74 -11.59 14.63
C HIS A 343 -2.91 -10.54 13.53
N TYR A 344 -2.26 -9.40 13.73
CA TYR A 344 -2.34 -8.25 12.82
C TYR A 344 -1.97 -8.64 11.39
N GLY A 345 -0.89 -9.42 11.20
CA GLY A 345 -0.41 -9.81 9.87
C GLY A 345 -1.46 -10.58 9.07
N SER A 346 -2.10 -11.59 9.69
CA SER A 346 -3.16 -12.39 9.05
C SER A 346 -4.39 -11.55 8.70
N ILE A 347 -4.81 -10.65 9.59
CA ILE A 347 -6.01 -9.83 9.40
C ILE A 347 -5.73 -8.74 8.37
N SER A 348 -4.59 -8.04 8.48
CA SER A 348 -4.15 -7.04 7.52
C SER A 348 -3.95 -7.66 6.12
N GLY A 349 -3.32 -8.84 6.06
CA GLY A 349 -3.13 -9.58 4.81
C GLY A 349 -4.44 -9.99 4.14
N ALA A 350 -5.46 -10.38 4.91
CA ALA A 350 -6.79 -10.71 4.37
C ALA A 350 -7.50 -9.46 3.81
N VAL A 351 -7.43 -8.32 4.50
CA VAL A 351 -7.97 -7.05 4.00
C VAL A 351 -7.16 -6.57 2.78
N ALA A 352 -5.83 -6.72 2.81
CA ALA A 352 -4.94 -6.36 1.71
C ALA A 352 -5.18 -7.19 0.45
N LEU A 353 -5.53 -8.46 0.58
CA LEU A 353 -5.94 -9.30 -0.55
C LEU A 353 -7.10 -8.65 -1.32
N GLY A 354 -8.14 -8.21 -0.62
CA GLY A 354 -9.27 -7.48 -1.21
C GLY A 354 -8.84 -6.15 -1.83
N ALA A 355 -8.10 -5.33 -1.09
CA ALA A 355 -7.65 -4.01 -1.52
C ALA A 355 -6.71 -4.06 -2.73
N ASN A 356 -5.79 -5.01 -2.79
CA ASN A 356 -4.89 -5.21 -3.93
C ASN A 356 -5.60 -5.87 -5.11
N GLY A 357 -6.54 -6.79 -4.85
CA GLY A 357 -7.45 -7.32 -5.87
C GLY A 357 -8.27 -6.24 -6.54
N ALA A 358 -8.76 -5.26 -5.77
CA ALA A 358 -9.47 -4.10 -6.29
C ALA A 358 -8.61 -3.26 -7.25
N ARG A 359 -7.31 -3.11 -6.95
CA ARG A 359 -6.37 -2.42 -7.86
C ARG A 359 -6.25 -3.11 -9.22
N ALA A 360 -6.17 -4.44 -9.21
CA ALA A 360 -6.07 -5.23 -10.44
C ALA A 360 -7.38 -5.20 -11.24
N LEU A 361 -8.54 -5.20 -10.57
CA LEU A 361 -9.86 -5.21 -11.20
C LEU A 361 -10.33 -3.82 -11.65
N ALA A 362 -9.82 -2.75 -11.06
CA ALA A 362 -10.33 -1.40 -11.27
C ALA A 362 -10.29 -0.93 -12.74
N PRO A 363 -9.20 -1.10 -13.51
CA PRO A 363 -9.16 -0.63 -14.89
C PRO A 363 -10.23 -1.30 -15.76
N VAL A 364 -10.30 -2.63 -15.71
CA VAL A 364 -11.26 -3.41 -16.50
C VAL A 364 -12.69 -3.24 -15.98
N GLY A 365 -12.88 -3.25 -14.66
CA GLY A 365 -14.18 -3.09 -14.03
C GLY A 365 -14.79 -1.71 -14.30
N ALA A 366 -13.99 -0.65 -14.25
CA ALA A 366 -14.47 0.71 -14.57
C ALA A 366 -14.78 0.86 -16.06
N ALA A 367 -13.99 0.25 -16.96
CA ALA A 367 -14.29 0.23 -18.39
C ALA A 367 -15.59 -0.53 -18.69
N PHE A 368 -15.78 -1.68 -18.06
CA PHE A 368 -17.04 -2.45 -18.18
C PHE A 368 -18.25 -1.64 -17.70
N LEU A 369 -18.14 -1.03 -16.52
CA LEU A 369 -19.20 -0.17 -15.98
C LEU A 369 -19.47 1.03 -16.89
N GLN A 370 -18.45 1.64 -17.46
CA GLN A 370 -18.57 2.76 -18.39
C GLN A 370 -19.39 2.40 -19.64
N VAL A 371 -19.16 1.22 -20.20
CA VAL A 371 -19.96 0.71 -21.34
C VAL A 371 -21.38 0.38 -20.90
N ALA A 372 -21.52 -0.32 -19.76
CA ALA A 372 -22.83 -0.76 -19.25
C ALA A 372 -23.76 0.38 -18.83
N LEU A 373 -23.19 1.48 -18.30
CA LEU A 373 -23.93 2.64 -17.81
C LEU A 373 -23.98 3.81 -18.81
N GLY A 374 -23.36 3.66 -19.98
CA GLY A 374 -23.39 4.66 -21.06
C GLY A 374 -22.47 5.86 -20.84
N GLY A 375 -21.46 5.77 -19.95
CA GLY A 375 -20.47 6.82 -19.75
C GLY A 375 -19.75 6.76 -18.40
N TYR A 376 -18.75 7.61 -18.22
CA TYR A 376 -17.99 7.68 -16.96
C TYR A 376 -18.74 8.37 -15.82
N GLU A 377 -19.59 9.35 -16.14
CA GLU A 377 -20.32 10.12 -15.13
C GLU A 377 -21.23 9.25 -14.25
N PRO A 378 -22.08 8.34 -14.81
CA PRO A 378 -22.84 7.41 -14.00
C PRO A 378 -21.98 6.46 -13.15
N VAL A 379 -20.80 6.06 -13.67
CA VAL A 379 -19.84 5.24 -12.91
C VAL A 379 -19.33 5.99 -11.68
N PHE A 380 -18.98 7.27 -11.84
CA PHE A 380 -18.50 8.09 -10.72
C PHE A 380 -19.60 8.33 -9.68
N TRP A 381 -20.84 8.53 -10.08
CA TRP A 381 -21.95 8.62 -9.15
C TRP A 381 -22.23 7.31 -8.41
N LEU A 382 -22.17 6.17 -9.11
CA LEU A 382 -22.29 4.84 -8.49
C LEU A 382 -21.20 4.63 -7.43
N LEU A 383 -19.94 4.89 -7.78
CA LEU A 383 -18.83 4.75 -6.85
C LEU A 383 -18.90 5.75 -5.69
N THR A 384 -19.37 6.98 -5.94
CA THR A 384 -19.66 7.97 -4.89
C THR A 384 -20.66 7.42 -3.87
N ALA A 385 -21.79 6.87 -4.34
CA ALA A 385 -22.78 6.27 -3.46
C ALA A 385 -22.22 5.10 -2.64
N VAL A 386 -21.44 4.22 -3.27
CA VAL A 386 -20.78 3.10 -2.60
C VAL A 386 -19.81 3.59 -1.52
N LEU A 387 -19.01 4.62 -1.79
CA LEU A 387 -18.08 5.19 -0.82
C LEU A 387 -18.78 5.90 0.34
N VAL A 388 -19.91 6.57 0.09
CA VAL A 388 -20.74 7.15 1.16
C VAL A 388 -21.28 6.05 2.07
N VAL A 389 -21.81 4.97 1.50
CA VAL A 389 -22.28 3.80 2.27
C VAL A 389 -21.12 3.17 3.07
N ALA A 390 -19.95 3.01 2.45
CA ALA A 390 -18.76 2.53 3.12
C ALA A 390 -18.33 3.42 4.28
N GLY A 391 -18.36 4.75 4.09
CA GLY A 391 -18.05 5.74 5.13
C GLY A 391 -19.01 5.63 6.32
N PHE A 392 -20.32 5.56 6.07
CA PHE A 392 -21.30 5.34 7.14
C PHE A 392 -21.13 3.97 7.80
N GLY A 393 -20.87 2.93 7.02
CA GLY A 393 -20.59 1.59 7.56
C GLY A 393 -19.40 1.60 8.53
N VAL A 394 -18.27 2.21 8.15
CA VAL A 394 -17.09 2.34 9.01
C VAL A 394 -17.39 3.22 10.24
N PHE A 395 -18.13 4.30 10.07
CA PHE A 395 -18.51 5.17 11.19
C PHE A 395 -19.43 4.48 12.20
N ALA A 396 -20.37 3.65 11.72
CA ALA A 396 -21.33 2.92 12.54
C ALA A 396 -20.73 1.71 13.28
N VAL A 397 -19.52 1.27 12.91
CA VAL A 397 -18.82 0.20 13.62
C VAL A 397 -18.70 0.56 15.10
N ARG A 398 -19.34 -0.19 15.97
CA ARG A 398 -19.14 -0.05 17.43
C ARG A 398 -17.91 -0.87 17.81
N THR A 399 -16.85 -0.23 18.27
CA THR A 399 -15.82 -0.90 19.05
C THR A 399 -16.50 -1.34 20.34
N ARG A 400 -16.81 -2.64 20.47
CA ARG A 400 -17.12 -3.17 21.81
C ARG A 400 -15.88 -2.90 22.65
N GLU A 401 -16.05 -2.14 23.71
CA GLU A 401 -15.06 -2.05 24.79
C GLU A 401 -14.81 -3.47 25.31
N THR A 402 -13.84 -4.16 24.70
CA THR A 402 -13.34 -5.45 25.21
C THR A 402 -12.41 -5.23 26.40
N HIS A 403 -12.69 -4.19 27.20
CA HIS A 403 -11.96 -3.83 28.42
C HIS A 403 -12.89 -3.83 29.65
N ARG A 404 -13.79 -4.82 29.76
CA ARG A 404 -14.40 -5.18 31.04
C ARG A 404 -14.56 -6.70 31.07
N GLU A 405 -13.52 -7.38 31.54
CA GLU A 405 -13.52 -8.46 32.54
C GLU A 405 -12.09 -8.96 32.74
#